data_a76ea41efb43024af5d5bcf502ca77fc
#
_entry.id   a76ea41efb43024af5d5bcf502ca77fc
#
_cell.length_a   1.000
_cell.length_b   1.000
_cell.length_c   1.000
_cell.angle_alpha   90.00
_cell.angle_beta   90.00
_cell.angle_gamma   90.00
#
_symmetry.space_group_name_H-M   'P 1'
#
loop_
_entity.id
_entity.type
_entity.pdbx_description
1 polymer ?
#
loop_
_entity_poly.entity_id
_entity_poly.type
_entity_poly.pdbx_seq_one_letter_code
_entity_poly.pdbx_strand_id
1 'polypeptide(L)'
;MMLVGSMEPIELDVPRIRERFAQPTVAAALREVGVASPAALMATWVTDRAGLEYYAADAKPVTDDRPGIEYSTWVRSGEFAQVLTHLLALRSDPPISGADEDFRSALRAERHTLQTFYDAGLDAYRGDRDAWQADIRRVLSEDGGNPYYRWFVGRGG
;
A
#
# COMPACT_ATOMS: atom_id res chain seq x y z
N MET A 1 -3.54 -6.46 -3.17
CA MET A 1 -3.95 -5.14 -3.73
C MET A 1 -5.47 -5.15 -3.86
N MET A 2 -6.13 -4.06 -3.51
CA MET A 2 -7.58 -3.89 -3.66
C MET A 2 -7.83 -2.77 -4.67
N LEU A 3 -8.76 -2.99 -5.60
CA LEU A 3 -9.24 -1.98 -6.53
C LEU A 3 -10.63 -1.51 -6.09
N VAL A 4 -10.84 -0.20 -6.09
CA VAL A 4 -12.12 0.41 -5.76
C VAL A 4 -12.61 1.16 -7.00
N GLY A 5 -13.82 0.84 -7.46
CA GLY A 5 -14.46 1.49 -8.58
C GLY A 5 -15.68 2.32 -8.13
N SER A 6 -15.91 3.43 -8.80
CA SER A 6 -17.10 4.28 -8.63
C SER A 6 -17.50 4.87 -9.97
N MET A 7 -18.81 5.13 -10.16
CA MET A 7 -19.32 5.85 -11.34
C MET A 7 -19.02 7.35 -11.25
N GLU A 8 -18.84 7.87 -10.04
CA GLU A 8 -18.48 9.26 -9.76
C GLU A 8 -17.02 9.32 -9.30
N PRO A 9 -16.33 10.48 -9.43
CA PRO A 9 -15.02 10.67 -8.87
C PRO A 9 -14.99 10.30 -7.38
N ILE A 10 -13.98 9.50 -6.98
CA ILE A 10 -13.82 9.12 -5.58
C ILE A 10 -13.27 10.33 -4.82
N GLU A 11 -13.94 10.69 -3.75
CA GLU A 11 -13.48 11.68 -2.77
C GLU A 11 -13.47 11.04 -1.38
N LEU A 12 -12.34 11.18 -0.68
CA LEU A 12 -12.11 10.59 0.62
C LEU A 12 -12.18 11.69 1.69
N ASP A 13 -13.37 11.82 2.31
CA ASP A 13 -13.65 12.79 3.37
C ASP A 13 -12.92 12.42 4.66
N VAL A 14 -11.89 13.19 5.02
CA VAL A 14 -11.03 12.92 6.19
C VAL A 14 -11.79 13.01 7.52
N PRO A 15 -12.66 14.00 7.79
CA PRO A 15 -13.52 14.01 8.95
C PRO A 15 -14.32 12.71 9.12
N ARG A 16 -14.93 12.24 8.08
CA ARG A 16 -15.73 10.99 8.10
C ARG A 16 -14.85 9.76 8.33
N ILE A 17 -13.65 9.73 7.75
CA ILE A 17 -12.69 8.64 7.98
C ILE A 17 -12.25 8.62 9.43
N ARG A 18 -11.94 9.78 10.03
CA ARG A 18 -11.61 9.91 11.45
C ARG A 18 -12.74 9.41 12.35
N GLU A 19 -13.98 9.79 12.05
CA GLU A 19 -15.18 9.33 12.78
C GLU A 19 -15.34 7.81 12.71
N ARG A 20 -15.19 7.22 11.55
CA ARG A 20 -15.23 5.76 11.37
C ARG A 20 -14.10 5.05 12.10
N PHE A 21 -12.90 5.61 12.01
CA PHE A 21 -11.73 5.04 12.68
C PHE A 21 -11.82 5.15 14.21
N ALA A 22 -12.56 6.12 14.76
CA ALA A 22 -12.81 6.25 16.18
C ALA A 22 -13.70 5.12 16.76
N GLN A 23 -14.37 4.33 15.93
CA GLN A 23 -15.15 3.18 16.38
C GLN A 23 -14.19 2.08 16.85
N PRO A 24 -14.31 1.58 18.12
CA PRO A 24 -13.33 0.65 18.69
C PRO A 24 -13.13 -0.63 17.89
N THR A 25 -14.20 -1.19 17.32
CA THR A 25 -14.14 -2.41 16.49
C THR A 25 -13.39 -2.19 15.18
N VAL A 26 -13.58 -1.04 14.55
CA VAL A 26 -12.88 -0.67 13.30
C VAL A 26 -11.40 -0.43 13.59
N ALA A 27 -11.11 0.36 14.62
CA ALA A 27 -9.74 0.64 15.02
C ALA A 27 -8.97 -0.63 15.42
N ALA A 28 -9.61 -1.55 16.15
CA ALA A 28 -9.00 -2.81 16.54
C ALA A 28 -8.65 -3.67 15.32
N ALA A 29 -9.62 -3.88 14.42
CA ALA A 29 -9.42 -4.69 13.21
C ALA A 29 -8.32 -4.13 12.29
N LEU A 30 -8.26 -2.80 12.13
CA LEU A 30 -7.24 -2.16 11.30
C LEU A 30 -5.84 -2.24 11.94
N ARG A 31 -5.74 -2.10 13.28
CA ARG A 31 -4.46 -2.26 13.98
C ARG A 31 -3.88 -3.67 13.88
N GLU A 32 -4.72 -4.69 13.82
CA GLU A 32 -4.26 -6.08 13.62
C GLU A 32 -3.48 -6.27 12.32
N VAL A 33 -3.81 -5.47 11.29
CA VAL A 33 -3.11 -5.48 9.99
C VAL A 33 -2.11 -4.33 9.82
N GLY A 34 -1.72 -3.69 10.93
CA GLY A 34 -0.70 -2.65 10.94
C GLY A 34 -1.18 -1.26 10.54
N VAL A 35 -2.49 -1.03 10.43
CA VAL A 35 -3.07 0.30 10.14
C VAL A 35 -3.49 0.96 11.44
N ALA A 36 -2.61 1.76 12.04
CA ALA A 36 -2.80 2.32 13.38
C ALA A 36 -3.56 3.66 13.39
N SER A 37 -3.68 4.34 12.26
CA SER A 37 -4.26 5.68 12.16
C SER A 37 -5.03 5.90 10.84
N PRO A 38 -5.92 6.90 10.77
CA PRO A 38 -6.52 7.34 9.50
C PRO A 38 -5.48 7.74 8.45
N ALA A 39 -4.37 8.35 8.86
CA ALA A 39 -3.28 8.71 7.97
C ALA A 39 -2.55 7.47 7.44
N ALA A 40 -2.30 6.47 8.29
CA ALA A 40 -1.74 5.17 7.88
C ALA A 40 -2.65 4.46 6.86
N LEU A 41 -3.98 4.53 7.05
CA LEU A 41 -4.94 3.99 6.08
C LEU A 41 -4.80 4.68 4.71
N MET A 42 -4.76 6.02 4.70
CA MET A 42 -4.61 6.79 3.46
C MET A 42 -3.23 6.63 2.83
N ALA A 43 -2.19 6.33 3.61
CA ALA A 43 -0.85 6.04 3.10
C ALA A 43 -0.81 4.78 2.22
N THR A 44 -1.75 3.85 2.39
CA THR A 44 -1.87 2.65 1.56
C THR A 44 -2.41 2.94 0.15
N TRP A 45 -2.88 4.16 -0.12
CA TRP A 45 -3.30 4.55 -1.46
C TRP A 45 -2.13 4.47 -2.44
N VAL A 46 -2.30 3.73 -3.51
CA VAL A 46 -1.26 3.55 -4.53
C VAL A 46 -1.44 4.55 -5.65
N THR A 47 -2.55 4.49 -6.39
CA THR A 47 -2.72 5.30 -7.57
C THR A 47 -4.20 5.57 -7.87
N ASP A 48 -4.45 6.55 -8.69
CA ASP A 48 -5.76 6.91 -9.19
C ASP A 48 -6.10 6.19 -10.51
N ARG A 49 -7.22 6.61 -11.11
CA ARG A 49 -7.70 6.06 -12.38
C ARG A 49 -6.67 6.23 -13.50
N ALA A 50 -6.02 7.39 -13.58
CA ALA A 50 -5.06 7.66 -14.67
C ALA A 50 -3.87 6.73 -14.58
N GLY A 51 -3.34 6.49 -13.38
CA GLY A 51 -2.26 5.53 -13.16
C GLY A 51 -2.68 4.09 -13.42
N LEU A 52 -3.92 3.71 -13.10
CA LEU A 52 -4.45 2.37 -13.42
C LEU A 52 -4.64 2.18 -14.93
N GLU A 53 -5.16 3.18 -15.63
CA GLU A 53 -5.30 3.15 -17.09
C GLU A 53 -3.94 3.04 -17.77
N TYR A 54 -2.95 3.79 -17.29
CA TYR A 54 -1.57 3.68 -17.78
C TYR A 54 -0.98 2.28 -17.53
N TYR A 55 -1.16 1.74 -16.32
CA TYR A 55 -0.66 0.40 -15.96
C TYR A 55 -1.29 -0.70 -16.81
N ALA A 56 -2.54 -0.54 -17.18
CA ALA A 56 -3.32 -1.52 -17.93
C ALA A 56 -3.32 -1.27 -19.45
N ALA A 57 -2.61 -0.26 -19.95
CA ALA A 57 -2.71 0.18 -21.35
C ALA A 57 -2.44 -0.94 -22.38
N ASP A 58 -1.50 -1.84 -22.06
CA ASP A 58 -1.15 -2.97 -22.93
C ASP A 58 -1.85 -4.28 -22.51
N ALA A 59 -2.70 -4.24 -21.48
CA ALA A 59 -3.38 -5.43 -20.99
C ALA A 59 -4.53 -5.83 -21.93
N LYS A 60 -4.60 -7.12 -22.25
CA LYS A 60 -5.75 -7.64 -22.98
C LYS A 60 -6.95 -7.69 -22.03
N PRO A 61 -8.12 -7.18 -22.43
CA PRO A 61 -9.31 -7.28 -21.62
C PRO A 61 -9.61 -8.75 -21.26
N VAL A 62 -9.94 -8.99 -19.99
CA VAL A 62 -10.50 -10.27 -19.56
C VAL A 62 -12.00 -10.20 -19.83
N THR A 63 -12.50 -11.13 -20.61
CA THR A 63 -13.93 -11.26 -20.96
C THR A 63 -14.43 -12.62 -20.53
N ASP A 64 -15.75 -12.77 -20.40
CA ASP A 64 -16.39 -14.06 -20.05
C ASP A 64 -16.02 -15.19 -21.03
N ASP A 65 -15.80 -14.83 -22.30
CA ASP A 65 -15.35 -15.78 -23.34
C ASP A 65 -13.85 -16.13 -23.24
N ARG A 66 -13.09 -15.38 -22.46
CA ARG A 66 -11.64 -15.54 -22.30
C ARG A 66 -11.21 -15.32 -20.84
N PRO A 67 -11.63 -16.18 -19.92
CA PRO A 67 -11.34 -16.06 -18.49
C PRO A 67 -9.89 -16.48 -18.18
N GLY A 68 -8.90 -15.79 -18.77
CA GLY A 68 -7.49 -16.13 -18.66
C GLY A 68 -6.95 -16.17 -17.22
N ILE A 69 -7.60 -15.44 -16.30
CA ILE A 69 -7.20 -15.39 -14.89
C ILE A 69 -7.63 -16.69 -14.18
N GLU A 70 -8.80 -17.23 -14.49
CA GLU A 70 -9.34 -18.43 -13.82
C GLU A 70 -8.54 -19.70 -14.14
N TYR A 71 -7.89 -19.73 -15.30
CA TYR A 71 -7.08 -20.86 -15.75
C TYR A 71 -5.58 -20.63 -15.57
N SER A 72 -5.17 -19.52 -14.99
CA SER A 72 -3.77 -19.25 -14.71
C SER A 72 -3.29 -20.03 -13.51
N THR A 73 -2.63 -21.15 -13.75
CA THR A 73 -2.05 -22.01 -12.70
C THR A 73 -0.63 -21.60 -12.30
N TRP A 74 -0.10 -20.51 -12.86
CA TRP A 74 1.27 -20.09 -12.65
C TRP A 74 1.34 -18.75 -11.89
N VAL A 75 2.18 -18.73 -10.89
CA VAL A 75 2.62 -17.48 -10.22
C VAL A 75 4.05 -17.25 -10.63
N ARG A 76 4.28 -16.15 -11.32
CA ARG A 76 5.63 -15.74 -11.71
C ARG A 76 6.29 -15.03 -10.52
N SER A 77 6.86 -15.80 -9.63
CA SER A 77 7.55 -15.25 -8.46
C SER A 77 8.67 -14.27 -8.83
N GLY A 78 9.33 -14.46 -9.98
CA GLY A 78 10.38 -13.56 -10.47
C GLY A 78 9.88 -12.17 -10.90
N GLU A 79 8.59 -11.97 -11.12
CA GLU A 79 8.04 -10.68 -11.58
C GLU A 79 7.64 -9.75 -10.43
N PHE A 80 7.65 -10.21 -9.18
CA PHE A 80 7.21 -9.40 -8.05
C PHE A 80 7.95 -8.05 -7.95
N ALA A 81 9.27 -8.07 -8.06
CA ALA A 81 10.08 -6.86 -7.98
C ALA A 81 9.76 -5.89 -9.11
N GLN A 82 9.54 -6.38 -10.32
CA GLN A 82 9.17 -5.54 -11.47
C GLN A 82 7.78 -4.93 -11.28
N VAL A 83 6.79 -5.74 -10.90
CA VAL A 83 5.40 -5.29 -10.67
C VAL A 83 5.36 -4.26 -9.55
N LEU A 84 6.01 -4.51 -8.42
CA LEU A 84 6.03 -3.57 -7.30
C LEU A 84 6.71 -2.25 -7.69
N THR A 85 7.84 -2.31 -8.38
CA THR A 85 8.54 -1.11 -8.86
C THR A 85 7.65 -0.28 -9.79
N HIS A 86 6.94 -0.91 -10.73
CA HIS A 86 6.02 -0.19 -11.61
C HIS A 86 4.85 0.43 -10.85
N LEU A 87 4.25 -0.29 -9.89
CA LEU A 87 3.17 0.25 -9.07
C LEU A 87 3.62 1.43 -8.21
N LEU A 88 4.82 1.35 -7.63
CA LEU A 88 5.38 2.45 -6.84
C LEU A 88 5.69 3.69 -7.71
N ALA A 89 6.10 3.51 -8.95
CA ALA A 89 6.33 4.60 -9.90
C ALA A 89 5.03 5.34 -10.30
N LEU A 90 3.87 4.68 -10.16
CA LEU A 90 2.55 5.24 -10.47
C LEU A 90 1.86 5.86 -9.25
N ARG A 91 2.54 5.96 -8.11
CA ARG A 91 1.91 6.49 -6.89
C ARG A 91 1.42 7.92 -7.09
N SER A 92 0.14 8.12 -6.80
CA SER A 92 -0.50 9.43 -6.75
C SER A 92 -0.92 9.77 -5.32
N ASP A 93 -1.29 11.03 -5.08
CA ASP A 93 -1.86 11.41 -3.80
C ASP A 93 -3.30 10.91 -3.69
N PRO A 94 -3.73 10.45 -2.50
CA PRO A 94 -5.12 10.08 -2.29
C PRO A 94 -6.03 11.30 -2.48
N PRO A 95 -7.21 11.13 -3.11
CA PRO A 95 -8.18 12.21 -3.37
C PRO A 95 -8.92 12.59 -2.07
N ILE A 96 -8.19 13.20 -1.12
CA ILE A 96 -8.70 13.55 0.21
C ILE A 96 -9.30 14.95 0.24
N SER A 97 -10.39 15.13 0.98
CA SER A 97 -10.99 16.43 1.31
C SER A 97 -11.08 16.62 2.83
N GLY A 98 -11.23 17.86 3.27
CA GLY A 98 -11.39 18.21 4.70
C GLY A 98 -10.15 17.89 5.57
N ALA A 99 -8.99 17.68 4.97
CA ALA A 99 -7.75 17.42 5.68
C ALA A 99 -7.14 18.72 6.23
N ASP A 100 -6.83 18.74 7.54
CA ASP A 100 -6.01 19.76 8.16
C ASP A 100 -4.51 19.51 7.90
N GLU A 101 -3.63 20.46 8.30
CA GLU A 101 -2.19 20.33 8.05
C GLU A 101 -1.56 19.23 8.91
N ASP A 102 -2.08 18.99 10.11
CA ASP A 102 -1.60 17.89 10.96
C ASP A 102 -1.85 16.52 10.29
N PHE A 103 -3.03 16.36 9.70
CA PHE A 103 -3.32 15.15 8.95
C PHE A 103 -2.42 14.99 7.72
N ARG A 104 -2.19 16.07 6.97
CA ARG A 104 -1.31 16.05 5.79
C ARG A 104 0.13 15.72 6.18
N SER A 105 0.59 16.26 7.30
CA SER A 105 1.92 15.96 7.84
C SER A 105 2.04 14.50 8.25
N ALA A 106 1.07 13.99 9.01
CA ALA A 106 1.01 12.58 9.38
C ALA A 106 0.96 11.67 8.14
N LEU A 107 0.15 12.00 7.14
CA LEU A 107 0.07 11.25 5.89
C LEU A 107 1.41 11.19 5.15
N ARG A 108 2.16 12.31 5.10
CA ARG A 108 3.49 12.31 4.49
C ARG A 108 4.47 11.39 5.23
N ALA A 109 4.45 11.43 6.56
CA ALA A 109 5.29 10.58 7.40
C ALA A 109 4.96 9.09 7.19
N GLU A 110 3.69 8.72 7.27
CA GLU A 110 3.24 7.34 7.05
C GLU A 110 3.59 6.84 5.64
N ARG A 111 3.44 7.69 4.63
CA ARG A 111 3.82 7.34 3.24
C ARG A 111 5.32 7.14 3.10
N HIS A 112 6.13 7.91 3.81
CA HIS A 112 7.58 7.75 3.81
C HIS A 112 7.99 6.42 4.44
N THR A 113 7.48 6.12 5.63
CA THR A 113 7.75 4.85 6.32
C THR A 113 7.32 3.64 5.47
N LEU A 114 6.12 3.71 4.88
CA LEU A 114 5.60 2.65 4.03
C LEU A 114 6.43 2.49 2.74
N GLN A 115 6.94 3.58 2.15
CA GLN A 115 7.84 3.52 1.00
C GLN A 115 9.14 2.82 1.39
N THR A 116 9.77 3.22 2.49
CA THR A 116 10.99 2.56 3.00
C THR A 116 10.78 1.06 3.23
N PHE A 117 9.60 0.68 3.73
CA PHE A 117 9.24 -0.73 3.89
C PHE A 117 9.13 -1.48 2.56
N TYR A 118 8.56 -0.86 1.52
CA TYR A 118 8.50 -1.46 0.19
C TYR A 118 9.89 -1.59 -0.44
N ASP A 119 10.75 -0.58 -0.26
CA ASP A 119 12.14 -0.61 -0.72
C ASP A 119 12.91 -1.75 -0.04
N ALA A 120 12.76 -1.91 1.28
CA ALA A 120 13.30 -3.07 1.99
C ALA A 120 12.79 -4.41 1.42
N GLY A 121 11.51 -4.49 1.05
CA GLY A 121 10.94 -5.66 0.38
C GLY A 121 11.62 -5.96 -0.96
N LEU A 122 11.88 -4.93 -1.76
CA LEU A 122 12.60 -5.04 -3.03
C LEU A 122 14.05 -5.48 -2.85
N ASP A 123 14.74 -4.94 -1.84
CA ASP A 123 16.12 -5.29 -1.52
C ASP A 123 16.24 -6.74 -1.05
N ALA A 124 15.33 -7.19 -0.18
CA ALA A 124 15.23 -8.59 0.20
C ALA A 124 15.07 -9.50 -1.02
N TYR A 125 14.23 -9.08 -1.97
CA TYR A 125 13.97 -9.83 -3.18
C TYR A 125 15.17 -9.88 -4.13
N ARG A 126 15.98 -8.82 -4.18
CA ARG A 126 17.23 -8.71 -4.96
C ARG A 126 18.40 -9.40 -4.28
N GLY A 127 18.25 -9.79 -3.02
CA GLY A 127 19.33 -10.37 -2.22
C GLY A 127 20.30 -9.34 -1.65
N ASP A 128 19.95 -8.04 -1.70
CA ASP A 128 20.74 -6.98 -1.10
C ASP A 128 20.47 -6.91 0.42
N ARG A 129 21.22 -7.72 1.14
CA ARG A 129 21.06 -7.90 2.58
C ARG A 129 21.39 -6.62 3.37
N ASP A 130 22.38 -5.86 2.95
CA ASP A 130 22.84 -4.68 3.67
C ASP A 130 21.83 -3.54 3.54
N ALA A 131 21.31 -3.29 2.34
CA ALA A 131 20.25 -2.33 2.09
C ALA A 131 18.97 -2.73 2.84
N TRP A 132 18.55 -3.99 2.73
CA TRP A 132 17.40 -4.52 3.48
C TRP A 132 17.53 -4.27 4.99
N GLN A 133 18.68 -4.58 5.60
CA GLN A 133 18.88 -4.38 7.03
C GLN A 133 18.85 -2.91 7.44
N ALA A 134 19.38 -2.02 6.59
CA ALA A 134 19.37 -0.58 6.84
C ALA A 134 17.94 -0.05 6.84
N ASP A 135 17.14 -0.40 5.82
CA ASP A 135 15.78 0.08 5.66
C ASP A 135 14.82 -0.51 6.71
N ILE A 136 14.95 -1.80 7.02
CA ILE A 136 14.17 -2.40 8.11
C ILE A 136 14.46 -1.77 9.46
N ARG A 137 15.73 -1.46 9.77
CA ARG A 137 16.05 -0.75 11.02
C ARG A 137 15.40 0.63 11.07
N ARG A 138 15.36 1.36 9.95
CA ARG A 138 14.68 2.66 9.85
C ARG A 138 13.18 2.50 10.10
N VAL A 139 12.50 1.60 9.38
CA VAL A 139 11.07 1.33 9.54
C VAL A 139 10.74 0.97 11.00
N LEU A 140 11.50 0.08 11.62
CA LEU A 140 11.27 -0.31 13.01
C LEU A 140 11.60 0.80 14.03
N SER A 141 12.48 1.75 13.69
CA SER A 141 12.72 2.92 14.54
C SER A 141 11.56 3.93 14.48
N GLU A 142 10.86 4.01 13.37
CA GLU A 142 9.72 4.92 13.17
C GLU A 142 8.41 4.30 13.69
N ASP A 143 8.16 3.02 13.42
CA ASP A 143 6.94 2.31 13.82
C ASP A 143 7.23 0.85 14.25
N GLY A 144 8.09 0.69 15.24
CA GLY A 144 8.47 -0.62 15.79
C GLY A 144 7.34 -1.39 16.49
N GLY A 145 6.20 -0.74 16.75
CA GLY A 145 4.99 -1.35 17.30
C GLY A 145 4.14 -2.07 16.25
N ASN A 146 4.34 -1.80 14.99
CA ASN A 146 3.52 -2.29 13.90
C ASN A 146 3.61 -3.82 13.74
N PRO A 147 2.52 -4.56 13.91
CA PRO A 147 2.54 -6.02 13.85
C PRO A 147 2.90 -6.55 12.47
N TYR A 148 2.57 -5.81 11.41
CA TYR A 148 2.88 -6.21 10.03
C TYR A 148 4.37 -6.13 9.74
N TYR A 149 5.04 -5.06 10.16
CA TYR A 149 6.48 -4.92 10.01
C TYR A 149 7.25 -5.96 10.83
N ARG A 150 6.82 -6.21 12.06
CA ARG A 150 7.41 -7.27 12.92
C ARG A 150 7.25 -8.66 12.32
N TRP A 151 6.07 -8.96 11.77
CA TRP A 151 5.83 -10.24 11.13
C TRP A 151 6.73 -10.46 9.90
N PHE A 152 6.94 -9.42 9.09
CA PHE A 152 7.82 -9.48 7.93
C PHE A 152 9.26 -9.77 8.33
N VAL A 153 9.78 -9.09 9.37
CA VAL A 153 11.14 -9.30 9.90
C VAL A 153 11.30 -10.71 10.50
N GLY A 154 10.31 -11.20 11.24
CA GLY A 154 10.38 -12.52 11.87
C GLY A 154 10.37 -13.70 10.91
N ARG A 155 9.99 -13.50 9.64
CA ARG A 155 10.07 -14.54 8.58
C ARG A 155 11.32 -14.43 7.71
N GLY A 156 12.07 -13.35 7.81
CA GLY A 156 13.30 -13.09 7.05
C GLY A 156 14.61 -13.50 7.75
N GLY A 157 14.52 -14.20 8.87
CA GLY A 157 15.65 -14.71 9.65
C GLY A 157 15.91 -16.19 9.45
#